data_b8a6fdc7068f9866fcaa2448a5f36d35
#
_entry.id   b8a6fdc7068f9866fcaa2448a5f36d35
#
_cell.length_a   1.000
_cell.length_b   1.000
_cell.length_c   1.000
_cell.angle_alpha   90.00
_cell.angle_beta   90.00
_cell.angle_gamma   90.00
#
_symmetry.space_group_name_H-M   'P 1'
#
loop_
_entity.id
_entity.type
_entity.pdbx_description
1 polymer ?
#
loop_
_entity_poly.entity_id
_entity_poly.type
_entity_poly.pdbx_seq_one_letter_code
_entity_poly.pdbx_strand_id
1 'polypeptide(L)'
;VRGDDGSTEYRFAARRLSLDHWHIDPESITRHASAPHGEDTGASDGDGDGDGSDAELPLDALDLVIELRTALGLSEQVLPVYLEEISSTLSGTAFKLAAPPVDAAELARSGFQAVETGMTEGHPCFVANNGRLGFDIAEYHAYAPEAATPVRLIWLAADRAHATFTASAGLDHDTLLRAELDPATLDRFADRMTELGLDLADFHLMPVHPWQWWNKLSVTFAAEVAQRRLVCLGYGDDEHLAQQSIRTFFNTSEPSRNYVKTALSVLNMGFVRGLSAEYMKATPAINDWLHGLVARDEVLRATGLAVLRERAAVGYHPAAYEAASAKGSPYRKMLAALWRESPVPLLEPGERLATMASLLHVDRDGGSFAAALIRESGLDPAEWLRRYLDTYLTPLLHCFYAYELVFMPHGENVILVLDEHGAPRRAVFKDIAEEIAVMSPDTPLPPEAERIRAEVPEDMKVLSLFTDVFDCFFRFLSGILTTDGVLDEDTFWAAVADCVTGYQKSAPHLADRFERYDLFTDRFALSCLNRLQLRDNQQMVDLQDPAGGLQLVGTLENPIARFR
;
A
#
# COMPACT_ATOMS: atom_id res chain seq x y z
N VAL A 1 9.20 -20.13 -20.57
CA VAL A 1 8.46 -20.75 -19.46
C VAL A 1 7.53 -21.80 -20.02
N ARG A 2 7.44 -22.97 -19.39
CA ARG A 2 6.56 -24.07 -19.84
C ARG A 2 5.41 -24.25 -18.86
N GLY A 3 4.22 -24.58 -19.39
CA GLY A 3 3.08 -25.01 -18.62
C GLY A 3 3.35 -26.26 -17.79
N ASP A 4 2.61 -26.48 -16.71
CA ASP A 4 2.82 -27.59 -15.76
C ASP A 4 2.76 -28.98 -16.42
N ASP A 5 1.94 -29.15 -17.46
CA ASP A 5 1.78 -30.40 -18.22
C ASP A 5 2.71 -30.49 -19.44
N GLY A 6 3.51 -29.45 -19.70
CA GLY A 6 4.43 -29.38 -20.83
C GLY A 6 3.78 -29.18 -22.20
N SER A 7 2.45 -28.99 -22.26
CA SER A 7 1.71 -28.82 -23.53
C SER A 7 1.82 -27.43 -24.12
N THR A 8 2.26 -26.45 -23.33
CA THR A 8 2.41 -25.05 -23.74
C THR A 8 3.78 -24.49 -23.37
N GLU A 9 4.27 -23.54 -24.16
CA GLU A 9 5.50 -22.79 -23.91
C GLU A 9 5.29 -21.31 -24.18
N TYR A 10 5.70 -20.47 -23.20
CA TYR A 10 5.74 -19.00 -23.32
C TYR A 10 7.18 -18.57 -23.60
N ARG A 11 7.36 -17.78 -24.65
CA ARG A 11 8.67 -17.22 -25.08
C ARG A 11 8.58 -15.71 -25.00
N PHE A 12 9.64 -15.08 -24.55
CA PHE A 12 9.74 -13.63 -24.44
C PHE A 12 11.21 -13.18 -24.39
N ALA A 13 11.48 -11.96 -24.85
CA ALA A 13 12.75 -11.28 -24.62
C ALA A 13 12.74 -10.61 -23.24
N ALA A 14 13.82 -10.77 -22.50
CA ALA A 14 13.96 -10.16 -21.19
C ALA A 14 15.41 -9.81 -20.89
N ARG A 15 15.59 -8.74 -20.09
CA ARG A 15 16.86 -8.35 -19.50
C ARG A 15 16.79 -8.54 -17.99
N ARG A 16 17.76 -9.27 -17.42
CA ARG A 16 17.87 -9.43 -15.97
C ARG A 16 18.61 -8.21 -15.41
N LEU A 17 18.01 -7.59 -14.41
CA LEU A 17 18.53 -6.47 -13.63
C LEU A 17 18.88 -6.93 -12.21
N SER A 18 19.39 -6.04 -11.38
CA SER A 18 19.70 -6.30 -9.97
C SER A 18 18.49 -6.85 -9.21
N LEU A 19 18.74 -7.60 -8.14
CA LEU A 19 17.72 -8.27 -7.33
C LEU A 19 16.82 -9.24 -8.13
N ASP A 20 17.40 -9.87 -9.17
CA ASP A 20 16.67 -10.78 -10.05
C ASP A 20 15.41 -10.16 -10.68
N HIS A 21 15.44 -8.86 -10.92
CA HIS A 21 14.36 -8.17 -11.62
C HIS A 21 14.46 -8.43 -13.12
N TRP A 22 13.39 -8.99 -13.70
CA TRP A 22 13.28 -9.24 -15.12
C TRP A 22 12.48 -8.14 -15.79
N HIS A 23 13.17 -7.32 -16.57
CA HIS A 23 12.50 -6.39 -17.49
C HIS A 23 12.14 -7.16 -18.76
N ILE A 24 10.87 -7.48 -18.89
CA ILE A 24 10.31 -8.24 -20.02
C ILE A 24 9.80 -7.27 -21.07
N ASP A 25 10.14 -7.51 -22.34
CA ASP A 25 9.52 -6.80 -23.46
C ASP A 25 8.12 -7.40 -23.71
N PRO A 26 7.03 -6.66 -23.40
CA PRO A 26 5.68 -7.18 -23.50
C PRO A 26 5.28 -7.53 -24.95
N GLU A 27 5.84 -6.85 -25.97
CA GLU A 27 5.54 -7.12 -27.36
C GLU A 27 6.22 -8.39 -27.90
N SER A 28 7.22 -8.89 -27.18
CA SER A 28 7.93 -10.13 -27.54
C SER A 28 7.27 -11.39 -26.99
N ILE A 29 6.23 -11.28 -26.14
CA ILE A 29 5.60 -12.42 -25.49
C ILE A 29 4.80 -13.21 -26.53
N THR A 30 5.11 -14.49 -26.67
CA THR A 30 4.37 -15.43 -27.52
C THR A 30 4.04 -16.71 -26.74
N ARG A 31 2.93 -17.37 -27.06
CA ARG A 31 2.50 -18.66 -26.52
C ARG A 31 2.45 -19.69 -27.64
N HIS A 32 3.04 -20.83 -27.43
CA HIS A 32 3.15 -21.89 -28.41
C HIS A 32 2.63 -23.21 -27.86
N ALA A 33 2.02 -24.03 -28.74
CA ALA A 33 1.78 -25.43 -28.44
C ALA A 33 3.12 -26.16 -28.42
N SER A 34 3.39 -26.92 -27.38
CA SER A 34 4.57 -27.78 -27.25
C SER A 34 4.15 -29.25 -27.42
N ALA A 35 4.87 -30.02 -28.23
CA ALA A 35 4.62 -31.45 -28.30
C ALA A 35 4.98 -32.09 -26.93
N PRO A 36 4.12 -32.94 -26.36
CA PRO A 36 4.48 -33.67 -25.15
C PRO A 36 5.74 -34.48 -25.41
N HIS A 37 6.76 -34.38 -24.54
CA HIS A 37 7.93 -35.24 -24.61
C HIS A 37 7.45 -36.68 -24.53
N GLY A 38 7.48 -37.41 -25.66
CA GLY A 38 7.30 -38.85 -25.67
C GLY A 38 8.40 -39.47 -24.81
N GLU A 39 8.03 -40.34 -23.90
CA GLU A 39 8.97 -41.27 -23.27
C GLU A 39 9.84 -41.86 -24.35
N ASP A 40 11.13 -41.80 -24.17
CA ASP A 40 12.16 -42.35 -25.06
C ASP A 40 11.99 -43.89 -25.17
N THR A 41 11.02 -44.34 -25.97
CA THR A 41 10.88 -45.74 -26.36
C THR A 41 11.62 -45.92 -27.67
N GLY A 42 12.79 -46.54 -27.54
CA GLY A 42 13.79 -46.83 -28.55
C GLY A 42 13.30 -47.04 -29.99
N ALA A 43 14.06 -46.45 -30.88
CA ALA A 43 14.35 -46.79 -32.26
C ALA A 43 13.20 -47.37 -33.13
N SER A 44 12.67 -46.53 -34.01
CA SER A 44 12.27 -47.00 -35.34
C SER A 44 12.63 -45.92 -36.36
N ASP A 45 13.56 -46.28 -37.28
CA ASP A 45 13.83 -45.53 -38.49
C ASP A 45 12.55 -45.38 -39.31
N GLY A 46 12.05 -44.18 -39.40
CA GLY A 46 10.95 -43.81 -40.26
C GLY A 46 11.07 -42.30 -40.59
N ASP A 47 11.49 -42.01 -41.84
CA ASP A 47 11.37 -40.68 -42.45
C ASP A 47 9.90 -40.23 -42.40
N GLY A 48 9.54 -39.56 -41.35
CA GLY A 48 8.30 -38.80 -41.21
C GLY A 48 8.67 -37.36 -40.97
N ASP A 49 8.47 -36.50 -41.96
CA ASP A 49 8.34 -35.03 -41.78
C ASP A 49 7.27 -34.79 -40.72
N GLY A 50 7.64 -34.94 -39.45
CA GLY A 50 6.86 -34.55 -38.32
C GLY A 50 6.99 -33.03 -38.19
N ASP A 51 6.16 -32.28 -38.92
CA ASP A 51 5.76 -30.94 -38.59
C ASP A 51 5.06 -31.01 -37.21
N GLY A 52 5.88 -31.18 -36.18
CA GLY A 52 5.47 -30.94 -34.78
C GLY A 52 5.21 -29.46 -34.64
N SER A 53 4.04 -29.05 -35.03
CA SER A 53 3.63 -27.65 -35.14
C SER A 53 3.92 -26.90 -33.85
N ASP A 54 4.96 -26.08 -33.86
CA ASP A 54 5.22 -24.97 -32.94
C ASP A 54 4.15 -23.90 -33.23
N ALA A 55 2.89 -24.32 -33.12
CA ALA A 55 1.76 -23.47 -33.46
C ALA A 55 1.61 -22.38 -32.41
N GLU A 56 1.63 -21.15 -32.86
CA GLU A 56 1.37 -19.99 -32.01
C GLU A 56 -0.09 -20.00 -31.55
N LEU A 57 -0.30 -19.81 -30.25
CA LEU A 57 -1.60 -19.78 -29.59
C LEU A 57 -1.92 -18.34 -29.15
N PRO A 58 -3.20 -17.98 -29.03
CA PRO A 58 -3.58 -16.70 -28.46
C PRO A 58 -3.05 -16.53 -27.05
N LEU A 59 -2.60 -15.30 -26.71
CA LEU A 59 -2.23 -14.94 -25.34
C LEU A 59 -3.47 -14.71 -24.52
N ASP A 60 -3.56 -15.37 -23.36
CA ASP A 60 -4.61 -15.17 -22.37
C ASP A 60 -4.00 -15.27 -20.97
N ALA A 61 -4.24 -14.26 -20.13
CA ALA A 61 -3.68 -14.21 -18.78
C ALA A 61 -4.30 -15.26 -17.84
N LEU A 62 -5.56 -15.63 -18.04
CA LEU A 62 -6.21 -16.67 -17.24
C LEU A 62 -5.68 -18.06 -17.60
N ASP A 63 -5.46 -18.31 -18.90
CA ASP A 63 -4.80 -19.53 -19.36
C ASP A 63 -3.40 -19.67 -18.75
N LEU A 64 -2.60 -18.59 -18.76
CA LEU A 64 -1.26 -18.59 -18.15
C LEU A 64 -1.31 -19.03 -16.67
N VAL A 65 -2.25 -18.47 -15.89
CA VAL A 65 -2.40 -18.81 -14.47
C VAL A 65 -2.83 -20.27 -14.30
N ILE A 66 -3.75 -20.77 -15.14
CA ILE A 66 -4.24 -22.15 -15.10
C ILE A 66 -3.12 -23.12 -15.48
N GLU A 67 -2.36 -22.83 -16.53
CA GLU A 67 -1.28 -23.66 -17.04
C GLU A 67 -0.07 -23.73 -16.09
N LEU A 68 0.12 -22.71 -15.25
CA LEU A 68 1.20 -22.65 -14.27
C LEU A 68 0.73 -22.85 -12.82
N ARG A 69 -0.50 -23.30 -12.60
CA ARG A 69 -1.12 -23.39 -11.26
C ARG A 69 -0.30 -24.16 -10.24
N THR A 70 0.35 -25.25 -10.66
CA THR A 70 1.17 -26.11 -9.78
C THR A 70 2.49 -25.41 -9.44
N ALA A 71 3.17 -24.83 -10.43
CA ALA A 71 4.39 -24.05 -10.24
C ALA A 71 4.15 -22.81 -9.37
N LEU A 72 2.97 -22.18 -9.49
CA LEU A 72 2.53 -21.06 -8.67
C LEU A 72 2.06 -21.48 -7.26
N GLY A 73 1.81 -22.77 -7.03
CA GLY A 73 1.33 -23.29 -5.75
C GLY A 73 -0.14 -22.94 -5.45
N LEU A 74 -0.96 -22.71 -6.49
CA LEU A 74 -2.37 -22.36 -6.35
C LEU A 74 -3.21 -23.60 -6.02
N SER A 75 -3.93 -23.55 -4.90
CA SER A 75 -4.90 -24.59 -4.54
C SER A 75 -6.20 -24.45 -5.34
N GLU A 76 -6.97 -25.54 -5.42
CA GLU A 76 -8.29 -25.53 -6.09
C GLU A 76 -9.28 -24.54 -5.43
N GLN A 77 -9.10 -24.20 -4.15
CA GLN A 77 -9.94 -23.25 -3.43
C GLN A 77 -9.56 -21.79 -3.76
N VAL A 78 -8.28 -21.50 -3.94
CA VAL A 78 -7.78 -20.13 -4.20
C VAL A 78 -7.88 -19.78 -5.68
N LEU A 79 -7.61 -20.74 -6.57
CA LEU A 79 -7.53 -20.50 -8.01
C LEU A 79 -8.73 -19.73 -8.61
N PRO A 80 -10.01 -20.11 -8.36
CA PRO A 80 -11.14 -19.38 -8.96
C PRO A 80 -11.22 -17.92 -8.54
N VAL A 81 -10.97 -17.62 -7.25
CA VAL A 81 -10.99 -16.24 -6.74
C VAL A 81 -9.79 -15.45 -7.26
N TYR A 82 -8.63 -16.09 -7.41
CA TYR A 82 -7.46 -15.44 -7.99
C TYR A 82 -7.66 -15.11 -9.48
N LEU A 83 -8.32 -15.99 -10.26
CA LEU A 83 -8.71 -15.69 -11.65
C LEU A 83 -9.68 -14.51 -11.72
N GLU A 84 -10.61 -14.39 -10.76
CA GLU A 84 -11.51 -13.24 -10.66
C GLU A 84 -10.74 -11.95 -10.33
N GLU A 85 -9.72 -11.99 -9.44
CA GLU A 85 -8.84 -10.84 -9.16
C GLU A 85 -8.03 -10.42 -10.40
N ILE A 86 -7.48 -11.38 -11.16
CA ILE A 86 -6.81 -11.10 -12.45
C ILE A 86 -7.78 -10.45 -13.44
N SER A 87 -8.98 -11.00 -13.60
CA SER A 87 -10.01 -10.44 -14.49
C SER A 87 -10.39 -9.02 -14.08
N SER A 88 -10.57 -8.78 -12.78
CA SER A 88 -10.86 -7.45 -12.23
C SER A 88 -9.69 -6.48 -12.45
N THR A 89 -8.44 -6.95 -12.31
CA THR A 89 -7.23 -6.16 -12.61
C THR A 89 -7.16 -5.77 -14.08
N LEU A 90 -7.42 -6.71 -14.99
CA LEU A 90 -7.47 -6.45 -16.43
C LEU A 90 -8.59 -5.47 -16.81
N SER A 91 -9.76 -5.58 -16.18
CA SER A 91 -10.87 -4.63 -16.36
C SER A 91 -10.48 -3.22 -15.93
N GLY A 92 -9.82 -3.07 -14.77
CA GLY A 92 -9.29 -1.79 -14.30
C GLY A 92 -8.22 -1.21 -15.24
N THR A 93 -7.35 -2.06 -15.76
CA THR A 93 -6.34 -1.64 -16.75
C THR A 93 -7.00 -1.17 -18.06
N ALA A 94 -8.00 -1.90 -18.55
CA ALA A 94 -8.77 -1.51 -19.74
C ALA A 94 -9.48 -0.16 -19.53
N PHE A 95 -10.05 0.09 -18.34
CA PHE A 95 -10.65 1.37 -18.00
C PHE A 95 -9.62 2.52 -18.08
N LYS A 96 -8.46 2.35 -17.45
CA LYS A 96 -7.37 3.34 -17.48
C LYS A 96 -6.86 3.60 -18.91
N LEU A 97 -6.73 2.54 -19.70
CA LEU A 97 -6.31 2.64 -21.11
C LEU A 97 -7.36 3.32 -22.01
N ALA A 98 -8.64 3.28 -21.67
CA ALA A 98 -9.69 3.99 -22.40
C ALA A 98 -9.72 5.49 -22.11
N ALA A 99 -9.16 5.95 -20.98
CA ALA A 99 -9.06 7.36 -20.66
C ALA A 99 -8.01 8.07 -21.54
N PRO A 100 -8.14 9.40 -21.76
CA PRO A 100 -7.08 10.16 -22.45
C PRO A 100 -5.73 9.97 -21.76
N PRO A 101 -4.65 9.73 -22.51
CA PRO A 101 -3.33 9.58 -21.91
C PRO A 101 -2.87 10.91 -21.28
N VAL A 102 -2.26 10.82 -20.12
CA VAL A 102 -1.52 11.90 -19.48
C VAL A 102 -0.05 11.49 -19.50
N ASP A 103 0.82 12.29 -20.12
CA ASP A 103 2.24 11.97 -20.14
C ASP A 103 2.90 12.21 -18.76
N ALA A 104 4.00 11.52 -18.51
CA ALA A 104 4.71 11.59 -17.24
C ALA A 104 5.22 13.00 -16.93
N ALA A 105 5.56 13.80 -17.94
CA ALA A 105 6.03 15.16 -17.75
C ALA A 105 4.88 16.13 -17.40
N GLU A 106 3.68 15.92 -17.94
CA GLU A 106 2.48 16.64 -17.53
C GLU A 106 2.10 16.26 -16.08
N LEU A 107 2.09 14.96 -15.78
CA LEU A 107 1.78 14.46 -14.45
C LEU A 107 2.76 14.99 -13.40
N ALA A 108 4.06 15.06 -13.72
CA ALA A 108 5.09 15.59 -12.84
C ALA A 108 4.89 17.07 -12.46
N ARG A 109 4.16 17.84 -13.25
CA ARG A 109 3.78 19.25 -12.97
C ARG A 109 2.39 19.39 -12.37
N SER A 110 1.65 18.31 -12.28
CA SER A 110 0.27 18.30 -11.79
C SER A 110 0.18 18.42 -10.26
N GLY A 111 -1.00 18.75 -9.76
CA GLY A 111 -1.29 18.79 -8.32
C GLY A 111 -1.37 17.40 -7.70
N PHE A 112 -1.27 17.35 -6.37
CA PHE A 112 -1.17 16.13 -5.58
C PHE A 112 -2.25 15.08 -5.92
N GLN A 113 -3.53 15.49 -6.00
CA GLN A 113 -4.60 14.54 -6.30
C GLN A 113 -4.61 14.09 -7.78
N ALA A 114 -4.12 14.92 -8.70
CA ALA A 114 -3.95 14.50 -10.08
C ALA A 114 -2.85 13.43 -10.21
N VAL A 115 -1.75 13.54 -9.44
CA VAL A 115 -0.72 12.50 -9.36
C VAL A 115 -1.30 11.22 -8.77
N GLU A 116 -2.05 11.31 -7.67
CA GLU A 116 -2.67 10.16 -6.99
C GLU A 116 -3.64 9.39 -7.93
N THR A 117 -4.48 10.10 -8.67
CA THR A 117 -5.45 9.49 -9.60
C THR A 117 -4.85 9.09 -10.93
N GLY A 118 -3.74 9.70 -11.33
CA GLY A 118 -3.05 9.43 -12.60
C GLY A 118 -2.14 8.21 -12.59
N MET A 119 -1.85 7.63 -11.43
CA MET A 119 -1.04 6.41 -11.35
C MET A 119 -1.76 5.23 -12.00
N THR A 120 -1.08 4.53 -12.90
CA THR A 120 -1.66 3.40 -13.64
C THR A 120 -1.36 2.05 -13.01
N GLU A 121 -0.27 1.94 -12.25
CA GLU A 121 0.17 0.70 -11.63
C GLU A 121 -0.19 0.65 -10.14
N GLY A 122 -0.53 -0.56 -9.68
CA GLY A 122 -0.69 -0.84 -8.26
C GLY A 122 0.64 -1.20 -7.58
N HIS A 123 0.58 -1.91 -6.46
CA HIS A 123 1.77 -2.35 -5.73
C HIS A 123 2.60 -3.32 -6.58
N PRO A 124 3.89 -3.05 -6.85
CA PRO A 124 4.68 -3.76 -7.86
C PRO A 124 4.98 -5.22 -7.52
N CYS A 125 4.89 -5.60 -6.23
CA CYS A 125 5.13 -6.98 -5.80
C CYS A 125 3.94 -7.93 -6.01
N PHE A 126 2.78 -7.44 -6.47
CA PHE A 126 1.59 -8.25 -6.71
C PHE A 126 1.19 -8.21 -8.17
N VAL A 127 0.87 -9.38 -8.75
CA VAL A 127 0.38 -9.46 -10.13
C VAL A 127 -1.08 -9.01 -10.20
N ALA A 128 -1.94 -9.48 -9.29
CA ALA A 128 -3.31 -9.01 -9.16
C ALA A 128 -3.38 -7.77 -8.25
N ASN A 129 -2.72 -6.68 -8.66
CA ASN A 129 -2.52 -5.49 -7.82
C ASN A 129 -3.64 -4.45 -7.89
N ASN A 130 -4.62 -4.62 -8.77
CA ASN A 130 -5.70 -3.66 -9.00
C ASN A 130 -7.10 -4.30 -9.03
N GLY A 131 -7.22 -5.56 -8.63
CA GLY A 131 -8.50 -6.25 -8.48
C GLY A 131 -9.31 -5.66 -7.33
N ARG A 132 -10.64 -5.49 -7.52
CA ARG A 132 -11.56 -4.93 -6.53
C ARG A 132 -12.84 -5.76 -6.50
N LEU A 133 -12.74 -6.96 -5.91
CA LEU A 133 -13.87 -7.88 -5.85
C LEU A 133 -14.92 -7.37 -4.87
N GLY A 134 -16.08 -7.11 -5.39
CA GLY A 134 -17.21 -6.50 -4.68
C GLY A 134 -17.71 -5.23 -5.35
N PHE A 135 -16.93 -4.57 -6.21
CA PHE A 135 -17.41 -3.49 -7.06
C PHE A 135 -17.95 -4.06 -8.38
N ASP A 136 -19.14 -3.62 -8.78
CA ASP A 136 -19.57 -3.72 -10.16
C ASP A 136 -18.97 -2.58 -11.02
N ILE A 137 -19.31 -2.55 -12.33
CA ILE A 137 -18.76 -1.54 -13.24
C ILE A 137 -19.19 -0.12 -12.84
N ALA A 138 -20.43 0.08 -12.40
CA ALA A 138 -20.93 1.40 -12.00
C ALA A 138 -20.27 1.86 -10.69
N GLU A 139 -20.06 0.93 -9.76
CA GLU A 139 -19.39 1.16 -8.49
C GLU A 139 -17.89 1.42 -8.68
N TYR A 140 -17.25 0.75 -9.65
CA TYR A 140 -15.89 1.05 -10.05
C TYR A 140 -15.76 2.49 -10.53
N HIS A 141 -16.64 2.95 -11.43
CA HIS A 141 -16.68 4.33 -11.90
C HIS A 141 -16.97 5.36 -10.79
N ALA A 142 -17.71 4.96 -9.76
CA ALA A 142 -18.08 5.83 -8.66
C ALA A 142 -16.98 5.94 -7.57
N TYR A 143 -16.17 4.88 -7.37
CA TYR A 143 -15.34 4.78 -6.17
C TYR A 143 -13.87 4.43 -6.43
N ALA A 144 -13.49 4.06 -7.64
CA ALA A 144 -12.09 3.80 -7.96
C ALA A 144 -11.27 5.11 -8.00
N PRO A 145 -10.07 5.14 -7.44
CA PRO A 145 -9.21 6.35 -7.43
C PRO A 145 -8.96 6.90 -8.83
N GLU A 146 -8.66 6.03 -9.79
CA GLU A 146 -8.39 6.37 -11.18
C GLU A 146 -9.60 6.91 -11.95
N ALA A 147 -10.81 6.71 -11.43
CA ALA A 147 -12.00 7.35 -11.97
C ALA A 147 -12.10 8.84 -11.59
N ALA A 148 -11.35 9.25 -10.56
CA ALA A 148 -11.33 10.61 -10.02
C ALA A 148 -12.73 11.20 -9.75
N THR A 149 -13.72 10.32 -9.44
CA THR A 149 -15.10 10.73 -9.17
C THR A 149 -15.21 11.23 -7.74
N PRO A 150 -15.71 12.47 -7.51
CA PRO A 150 -15.94 12.96 -6.16
C PRO A 150 -16.98 12.13 -5.40
N VAL A 151 -16.66 11.78 -4.15
CA VAL A 151 -17.50 10.96 -3.27
C VAL A 151 -17.92 11.77 -2.06
N ARG A 152 -19.19 11.74 -1.70
CA ARG A 152 -19.70 12.23 -0.42
C ARG A 152 -19.89 11.07 0.52
N LEU A 153 -19.30 11.15 1.72
CA LEU A 153 -19.40 10.09 2.72
C LEU A 153 -20.79 10.09 3.37
N ILE A 154 -21.29 8.91 3.71
CA ILE A 154 -22.49 8.76 4.55
C ILE A 154 -22.07 8.89 6.02
N TRP A 155 -22.91 9.49 6.83
CA TRP A 155 -22.71 9.61 8.26
C TRP A 155 -23.74 8.78 9.02
N LEU A 156 -23.25 8.05 10.02
CA LEU A 156 -24.08 7.31 10.96
C LEU A 156 -23.95 7.90 12.36
N ALA A 157 -25.03 7.87 13.13
CA ALA A 157 -24.96 7.97 14.59
C ALA A 157 -24.94 6.56 15.18
N ALA A 158 -23.90 6.24 15.93
CA ALA A 158 -23.66 4.94 16.59
C ALA A 158 -23.81 5.11 18.10
N ASP A 159 -24.72 4.35 18.72
CA ASP A 159 -24.97 4.36 20.16
C ASP A 159 -23.66 4.11 20.93
N ARG A 160 -23.34 4.99 21.87
CA ARG A 160 -22.10 4.97 22.69
C ARG A 160 -21.97 3.70 23.53
N ALA A 161 -23.06 3.02 23.87
CA ALA A 161 -23.01 1.72 24.55
C ALA A 161 -22.46 0.59 23.66
N HIS A 162 -22.46 0.79 22.33
CA HIS A 162 -22.03 -0.18 21.32
C HIS A 162 -20.89 0.33 20.43
N ALA A 163 -20.41 1.54 20.65
CA ALA A 163 -19.32 2.14 19.88
C ALA A 163 -18.25 2.71 20.79
N THR A 164 -17.01 2.67 20.33
CA THR A 164 -15.87 3.26 21.05
C THR A 164 -15.28 4.37 20.22
N PHE A 165 -15.02 5.52 20.83
CA PHE A 165 -14.25 6.62 20.27
C PHE A 165 -12.93 6.74 21.03
N THR A 166 -11.83 6.93 20.29
CA THR A 166 -10.50 7.21 20.84
C THR A 166 -9.85 8.34 20.06
N ALA A 167 -9.03 9.13 20.73
CA ALA A 167 -8.35 10.26 20.09
C ALA A 167 -7.02 10.58 20.76
N SER A 168 -6.20 11.34 20.04
CA SER A 168 -4.97 11.95 20.54
C SER A 168 -5.24 12.81 21.78
N ALA A 169 -4.22 12.95 22.63
CA ALA A 169 -4.33 13.73 23.86
C ALA A 169 -4.86 15.14 23.60
N GLY A 170 -5.91 15.51 24.32
CA GLY A 170 -6.55 16.82 24.21
C GLY A 170 -7.54 17.00 23.06
N LEU A 171 -7.86 15.92 22.31
CA LEU A 171 -8.89 15.93 21.28
C LEU A 171 -10.10 15.11 21.74
N ASP A 172 -11.26 15.73 21.81
CA ASP A 172 -12.53 15.05 22.03
C ASP A 172 -13.37 14.96 20.75
N HIS A 173 -14.44 14.15 20.81
CA HIS A 173 -15.29 13.87 19.66
C HIS A 173 -15.98 15.15 19.12
N ASP A 174 -16.45 16.01 20.00
CA ASP A 174 -17.17 17.23 19.61
C ASP A 174 -16.23 18.25 18.95
N THR A 175 -15.02 18.38 19.47
CA THR A 175 -13.97 19.24 18.88
C THR A 175 -13.56 18.72 17.51
N LEU A 176 -13.40 17.40 17.36
CA LEU A 176 -13.12 16.79 16.05
C LEU A 176 -14.24 17.08 15.06
N LEU A 177 -15.49 16.82 15.42
CA LEU A 177 -16.62 17.01 14.50
C LEU A 177 -16.78 18.46 14.05
N ARG A 178 -16.57 19.43 14.95
CA ARG A 178 -16.59 20.86 14.59
C ARG A 178 -15.46 21.28 13.65
N ALA A 179 -14.36 20.55 13.64
CA ALA A 179 -13.27 20.78 12.69
C ALA A 179 -13.54 20.12 11.34
N GLU A 180 -14.24 18.97 11.34
CA GLU A 180 -14.44 18.13 10.14
C GLU A 180 -15.77 18.39 9.41
N LEU A 181 -16.76 18.98 10.05
CA LEU A 181 -18.10 19.22 9.50
C LEU A 181 -18.50 20.68 9.64
N ASP A 182 -19.19 21.18 8.63
CA ASP A 182 -19.78 22.51 8.71
C ASP A 182 -20.94 22.54 9.71
N PRO A 183 -21.17 23.68 10.38
CA PRO A 183 -22.26 23.84 11.37
C PRO A 183 -23.62 23.41 10.80
N ALA A 184 -23.94 23.78 9.56
CA ALA A 184 -25.21 23.41 8.91
C ALA A 184 -25.40 21.89 8.77
N THR A 185 -24.33 21.14 8.52
CA THR A 185 -24.35 19.67 8.48
C THR A 185 -24.61 19.08 9.86
N LEU A 186 -23.94 19.62 10.89
CA LEU A 186 -24.15 19.21 12.29
C LEU A 186 -25.58 19.48 12.75
N ASP A 187 -26.12 20.67 12.45
CA ASP A 187 -27.50 21.05 12.77
C ASP A 187 -28.49 20.10 12.09
N ARG A 188 -28.31 19.82 10.80
CA ARG A 188 -29.14 18.86 10.05
C ARG A 188 -29.13 17.45 10.67
N PHE A 189 -27.96 16.99 11.14
CA PHE A 189 -27.84 15.71 11.82
C PHE A 189 -28.53 15.71 13.19
N ALA A 190 -28.41 16.81 13.95
CA ALA A 190 -29.10 16.98 15.23
C ALA A 190 -30.62 17.03 15.06
N ASP A 191 -31.13 17.75 14.06
CA ASP A 191 -32.55 17.80 13.72
C ASP A 191 -33.08 16.40 13.38
N ARG A 192 -32.33 15.63 12.59
CA ARG A 192 -32.68 14.26 12.22
C ARG A 192 -32.80 13.36 13.46
N MET A 193 -31.89 13.46 14.42
CA MET A 193 -31.96 12.70 15.68
C MET A 193 -33.17 13.12 16.51
N THR A 194 -33.44 14.43 16.59
CA THR A 194 -34.58 14.99 17.30
C THR A 194 -35.91 14.51 16.72
N GLU A 195 -36.06 14.47 15.39
CA GLU A 195 -37.23 13.92 14.69
C GLU A 195 -37.50 12.45 15.06
N LEU A 196 -36.44 11.69 15.35
CA LEU A 196 -36.53 10.30 15.77
C LEU A 196 -36.77 10.14 17.28
N GLY A 197 -36.81 11.23 18.04
CA GLY A 197 -36.93 11.23 19.49
C GLY A 197 -35.67 10.71 20.20
N LEU A 198 -34.48 10.94 19.62
CA LEU A 198 -33.18 10.53 20.13
C LEU A 198 -32.34 11.75 20.50
N ASP A 199 -31.51 11.60 21.53
CA ASP A 199 -30.52 12.61 21.90
C ASP A 199 -29.18 12.31 21.20
N LEU A 200 -28.68 13.27 20.42
CA LEU A 200 -27.41 13.11 19.72
C LEU A 200 -26.23 12.90 20.71
N ALA A 201 -26.34 13.40 21.93
CA ALA A 201 -25.33 13.22 22.97
C ALA A 201 -25.09 11.75 23.37
N ASP A 202 -26.06 10.86 23.13
CA ASP A 202 -25.94 9.43 23.40
C ASP A 202 -25.20 8.66 22.27
N PHE A 203 -24.78 9.35 21.20
CA PHE A 203 -24.22 8.74 20.02
C PHE A 203 -22.83 9.28 19.67
N HIS A 204 -22.02 8.46 19.00
CA HIS A 204 -20.87 8.90 18.25
C HIS A 204 -21.23 9.01 16.76
N LEU A 205 -20.92 10.16 16.17
CA LEU A 205 -21.02 10.33 14.70
C LEU A 205 -19.80 9.69 14.04
N MET A 206 -20.05 8.96 12.95
CA MET A 206 -18.99 8.29 12.22
C MET A 206 -19.25 8.30 10.71
N PRO A 207 -18.21 8.60 9.88
CA PRO A 207 -18.32 8.53 8.44
C PRO A 207 -18.20 7.10 7.95
N VAL A 208 -18.89 6.79 6.86
CA VAL A 208 -18.95 5.46 6.24
C VAL A 208 -18.88 5.60 4.73
N HIS A 209 -18.15 4.69 4.08
CA HIS A 209 -18.14 4.57 2.63
C HIS A 209 -19.57 4.31 2.12
N PRO A 210 -20.06 5.04 1.09
CA PRO A 210 -21.42 4.84 0.57
C PRO A 210 -21.69 3.39 0.16
N TRP A 211 -20.75 2.75 -0.54
CA TRP A 211 -20.86 1.34 -0.90
C TRP A 211 -21.06 0.45 0.33
N GLN A 212 -20.26 0.68 1.38
CA GLN A 212 -20.32 -0.11 2.63
C GLN A 212 -21.69 0.00 3.30
N TRP A 213 -22.27 1.18 3.31
CA TRP A 213 -23.62 1.36 3.83
C TRP A 213 -24.66 0.63 2.99
N TRP A 214 -24.72 0.89 1.68
CA TRP A 214 -25.79 0.39 0.84
C TRP A 214 -25.67 -1.10 0.55
N ASN A 215 -24.49 -1.62 0.29
CA ASN A 215 -24.29 -3.01 -0.12
C ASN A 215 -24.02 -3.95 1.06
N LYS A 216 -23.70 -3.44 2.24
CA LYS A 216 -23.32 -4.27 3.38
C LYS A 216 -24.09 -3.95 4.66
N LEU A 217 -23.89 -2.77 5.24
CA LEU A 217 -24.34 -2.50 6.62
C LEU A 217 -25.84 -2.39 6.75
N SER A 218 -26.53 -1.74 5.83
CA SER A 218 -27.99 -1.57 5.86
C SER A 218 -28.74 -2.90 5.91
N VAL A 219 -28.15 -3.96 5.35
CA VAL A 219 -28.71 -5.33 5.37
C VAL A 219 -28.14 -6.13 6.53
N THR A 220 -26.80 -6.17 6.69
CA THR A 220 -26.13 -6.99 7.70
C THR A 220 -26.46 -6.54 9.12
N PHE A 221 -26.62 -5.22 9.33
CA PHE A 221 -26.96 -4.61 10.62
C PHE A 221 -28.42 -4.14 10.71
N ALA A 222 -29.33 -4.76 9.98
CA ALA A 222 -30.75 -4.40 10.00
C ALA A 222 -31.37 -4.41 11.40
N ALA A 223 -30.95 -5.35 12.27
CA ALA A 223 -31.40 -5.40 13.66
C ALA A 223 -30.89 -4.20 14.48
N GLU A 224 -29.65 -3.77 14.27
CA GLU A 224 -29.05 -2.60 14.94
C GLU A 224 -29.75 -1.31 14.50
N VAL A 225 -30.09 -1.21 13.21
CA VAL A 225 -30.89 -0.10 12.66
C VAL A 225 -32.31 -0.09 13.21
N ALA A 226 -32.99 -1.25 13.24
CA ALA A 226 -34.34 -1.36 13.78
C ALA A 226 -34.42 -1.02 15.27
N GLN A 227 -33.38 -1.32 16.04
CA GLN A 227 -33.23 -0.98 17.45
C GLN A 227 -32.70 0.43 17.69
N ARG A 228 -32.44 1.20 16.63
CA ARG A 228 -31.89 2.57 16.69
C ARG A 228 -30.53 2.66 17.37
N ARG A 229 -29.74 1.59 17.39
CA ARG A 229 -28.34 1.59 17.84
C ARG A 229 -27.42 2.18 16.76
N LEU A 230 -27.84 2.05 15.50
CA LEU A 230 -27.27 2.72 14.34
C LEU A 230 -28.36 3.52 13.63
N VAL A 231 -28.11 4.81 13.41
CA VAL A 231 -29.03 5.70 12.69
C VAL A 231 -28.31 6.31 11.50
N CYS A 232 -28.86 6.12 10.30
CA CYS A 232 -28.36 6.78 9.09
C CYS A 232 -28.80 8.26 9.09
N LEU A 233 -27.83 9.17 9.09
CA LEU A 233 -28.05 10.61 9.04
C LEU A 233 -28.05 11.17 7.61
N GLY A 234 -27.58 10.36 6.65
CA GLY A 234 -27.45 10.75 5.25
C GLY A 234 -26.03 11.16 4.89
N TYR A 235 -25.91 11.84 3.75
CA TYR A 235 -24.62 12.29 3.22
C TYR A 235 -24.11 13.54 3.91
N GLY A 236 -22.80 13.62 4.12
CA GLY A 236 -22.10 14.86 4.40
C GLY A 236 -22.07 15.77 3.16
N ASP A 237 -21.65 17.01 3.34
CA ASP A 237 -21.65 18.00 2.25
C ASP A 237 -20.31 18.06 1.50
N ASP A 238 -19.21 17.69 2.15
CA ASP A 238 -17.88 17.67 1.55
C ASP A 238 -17.72 16.59 0.48
N GLU A 239 -17.01 16.95 -0.56
CA GLU A 239 -16.55 16.04 -1.62
C GLU A 239 -15.15 15.54 -1.31
N HIS A 240 -14.92 14.28 -1.61
CA HIS A 240 -13.66 13.59 -1.35
C HIS A 240 -13.23 12.80 -2.59
N LEU A 241 -11.91 12.57 -2.72
CA LEU A 241 -11.36 11.61 -3.68
C LEU A 241 -10.80 10.39 -2.96
N ALA A 242 -11.16 9.21 -3.46
CA ALA A 242 -10.57 7.96 -2.98
C ALA A 242 -9.07 7.92 -3.31
N GLN A 243 -8.29 7.47 -2.35
CA GLN A 243 -6.86 7.20 -2.55
C GLN A 243 -6.66 5.74 -2.98
N GLN A 244 -5.44 5.35 -3.34
CA GLN A 244 -5.16 4.01 -3.90
C GLN A 244 -5.63 2.85 -3.00
N SER A 245 -5.73 3.06 -1.70
CA SER A 245 -6.30 2.07 -0.76
C SER A 245 -7.81 1.86 -0.91
N ILE A 246 -8.49 2.58 -1.81
CA ILE A 246 -9.95 2.58 -2.13
C ILE A 246 -10.88 2.92 -0.95
N ARG A 247 -10.40 2.96 0.27
CA ARG A 247 -11.17 3.21 1.51
C ARG A 247 -10.70 4.42 2.29
N THR A 248 -9.62 5.08 1.85
CA THR A 248 -9.11 6.33 2.41
C THR A 248 -9.47 7.46 1.47
N PHE A 249 -9.98 8.54 2.04
CA PHE A 249 -10.55 9.66 1.30
C PHE A 249 -9.83 10.96 1.64
N PHE A 250 -9.36 11.65 0.60
CA PHE A 250 -8.84 13.02 0.69
C PHE A 250 -10.00 14.01 0.54
N ASN A 251 -10.13 14.96 1.46
CA ASN A 251 -11.17 15.99 1.37
C ASN A 251 -10.77 17.03 0.31
N THR A 252 -11.54 17.13 -0.77
CA THR A 252 -11.29 18.09 -1.85
C THR A 252 -12.02 19.40 -1.66
N SER A 253 -13.09 19.43 -0.86
CA SER A 253 -13.78 20.67 -0.49
C SER A 253 -12.91 21.52 0.45
N GLU A 254 -12.27 20.87 1.43
CA GLU A 254 -11.38 21.49 2.42
C GLU A 254 -10.09 20.69 2.58
N PRO A 255 -9.08 20.87 1.71
CA PRO A 255 -7.86 20.03 1.67
C PRO A 255 -7.04 20.04 2.97
N SER A 256 -7.28 20.99 3.88
CA SER A 256 -6.65 21.04 5.20
C SER A 256 -7.31 20.15 6.24
N ARG A 257 -8.54 19.67 6.01
CA ARG A 257 -9.23 18.70 6.86
C ARG A 257 -8.55 17.34 6.78
N ASN A 258 -8.79 16.53 7.80
CA ASN A 258 -8.20 15.19 7.86
C ASN A 258 -8.63 14.30 6.69
N TYR A 259 -7.75 13.35 6.31
CA TYR A 259 -8.22 12.17 5.58
C TYR A 259 -9.20 11.39 6.44
N VAL A 260 -10.15 10.76 5.79
CA VAL A 260 -11.07 9.80 6.40
C VAL A 260 -10.76 8.40 5.87
N LYS A 261 -10.37 7.46 6.74
CA LYS A 261 -10.20 6.04 6.38
C LYS A 261 -11.38 5.26 6.95
N THR A 262 -12.13 4.55 6.10
CA THR A 262 -13.36 3.82 6.48
C THR A 262 -13.16 2.32 6.33
N ALA A 263 -14.01 1.52 6.97
CA ALA A 263 -14.13 0.11 6.66
C ALA A 263 -14.82 -0.08 5.29
N LEU A 264 -14.33 -1.04 4.50
CA LEU A 264 -14.90 -1.41 3.20
C LEU A 264 -14.80 -2.92 3.00
N SER A 265 -15.92 -3.60 2.78
CA SER A 265 -15.97 -5.06 2.62
C SER A 265 -15.72 -5.49 1.16
N VAL A 266 -14.74 -4.89 0.51
CA VAL A 266 -14.26 -5.19 -0.83
C VAL A 266 -12.89 -5.85 -0.71
N LEU A 267 -12.65 -6.91 -1.47
CA LEU A 267 -11.36 -7.57 -1.55
C LEU A 267 -10.47 -6.81 -2.55
N ASN A 268 -9.29 -6.42 -2.10
CA ASN A 268 -8.30 -5.75 -2.93
C ASN A 268 -6.90 -6.14 -2.50
N MET A 269 -6.09 -6.66 -3.41
CA MET A 269 -4.72 -7.15 -3.17
C MET A 269 -4.63 -8.11 -1.97
N GLY A 270 -5.41 -9.19 -1.97
CA GLY A 270 -5.35 -10.22 -0.94
C GLY A 270 -5.88 -9.83 0.43
N PHE A 271 -6.57 -8.69 0.57
CA PHE A 271 -7.19 -8.23 1.81
C PHE A 271 -8.61 -7.74 1.61
N VAL A 272 -9.51 -8.16 2.49
CA VAL A 272 -10.78 -7.44 2.70
C VAL A 272 -10.48 -6.15 3.46
N ARG A 273 -10.80 -4.99 2.88
CA ARG A 273 -10.44 -3.65 3.37
C ARG A 273 -11.23 -3.21 4.62
N GLY A 274 -11.44 -4.12 5.58
CA GLY A 274 -12.10 -3.84 6.84
C GLY A 274 -11.24 -3.05 7.83
N LEU A 275 -11.88 -2.43 8.84
CA LEU A 275 -11.24 -1.81 9.99
C LEU A 275 -11.79 -2.40 11.29
N SER A 276 -10.91 -2.81 12.20
CA SER A 276 -11.31 -3.39 13.48
C SER A 276 -11.51 -2.29 14.53
N ALA A 277 -12.72 -2.24 15.12
CA ALA A 277 -13.01 -1.35 16.23
C ALA A 277 -12.03 -1.53 17.40
N GLU A 278 -11.71 -2.79 17.74
CA GLU A 278 -10.75 -3.11 18.81
C GLU A 278 -9.34 -2.67 18.48
N TYR A 279 -8.91 -2.87 17.23
CA TYR A 279 -7.58 -2.50 16.79
C TYR A 279 -7.38 -0.98 16.77
N MET A 280 -8.42 -0.21 16.43
CA MET A 280 -8.36 1.25 16.36
C MET A 280 -8.22 1.93 17.73
N LYS A 281 -8.50 1.25 18.85
CA LYS A 281 -8.41 1.84 20.20
C LYS A 281 -7.04 2.41 20.53
N ALA A 282 -5.98 1.74 20.13
CA ALA A 282 -4.60 2.16 20.41
C ALA A 282 -4.01 3.09 19.35
N THR A 283 -4.68 3.26 18.21
CA THR A 283 -4.15 3.99 17.05
C THR A 283 -3.69 5.41 17.37
N PRO A 284 -4.48 6.28 18.05
CA PRO A 284 -4.03 7.63 18.36
C PRO A 284 -2.81 7.67 19.31
N ALA A 285 -2.77 6.79 20.31
CA ALA A 285 -1.67 6.75 21.26
C ALA A 285 -0.34 6.32 20.60
N ILE A 286 -0.37 5.35 19.68
CA ILE A 286 0.79 4.94 18.88
C ILE A 286 1.31 6.11 18.04
N ASN A 287 0.40 6.81 17.38
CA ASN A 287 0.75 7.96 16.54
C ASN A 287 1.32 9.13 17.36
N ASP A 288 0.75 9.42 18.53
CA ASP A 288 1.26 10.45 19.45
C ASP A 288 2.66 10.08 19.99
N TRP A 289 2.90 8.80 20.31
CA TRP A 289 4.22 8.30 20.71
C TRP A 289 5.26 8.50 19.60
N LEU A 290 4.97 8.05 18.38
CA LEU A 290 5.90 8.18 17.25
C LEU A 290 6.16 9.65 16.90
N HIS A 291 5.12 10.47 16.84
CA HIS A 291 5.26 11.91 16.61
C HIS A 291 6.15 12.56 17.68
N GLY A 292 5.96 12.17 18.94
CA GLY A 292 6.82 12.63 20.04
C GLY A 292 8.27 12.14 19.92
N LEU A 293 8.51 10.92 19.40
CA LEU A 293 9.85 10.41 19.11
C LEU A 293 10.52 11.27 18.03
N VAL A 294 9.87 11.43 16.88
CA VAL A 294 10.39 12.23 15.75
C VAL A 294 10.66 13.67 16.16
N ALA A 295 9.81 14.29 16.97
CA ALA A 295 9.98 15.66 17.44
C ALA A 295 11.16 15.85 18.40
N ARG A 296 11.56 14.82 19.14
CA ARG A 296 12.67 14.89 20.11
C ARG A 296 14.02 14.46 19.53
N ASP A 297 14.03 13.58 18.54
CA ASP A 297 15.23 13.06 17.94
C ASP A 297 15.89 14.09 17.00
N GLU A 298 17.17 14.36 17.22
CA GLU A 298 17.90 15.38 16.45
C GLU A 298 18.15 14.96 15.00
N VAL A 299 18.41 13.67 14.77
CA VAL A 299 18.66 13.15 13.42
C VAL A 299 17.38 13.18 12.60
N LEU A 300 16.26 12.66 13.15
CA LEU A 300 14.98 12.65 12.46
C LEU A 300 14.48 14.07 12.14
N ARG A 301 14.67 15.01 13.06
CA ARG A 301 14.37 16.42 12.81
C ARG A 301 15.24 17.02 11.71
N ALA A 302 16.52 16.67 11.67
CA ALA A 302 17.45 17.18 10.67
C ALA A 302 17.13 16.68 9.25
N THR A 303 16.56 15.46 9.10
CA THR A 303 16.07 14.94 7.82
C THR A 303 14.75 15.59 7.38
N GLY A 304 14.07 16.32 8.27
CA GLY A 304 12.76 16.88 8.00
C GLY A 304 11.64 15.84 7.97
N LEU A 305 11.88 14.62 8.50
CA LEU A 305 10.86 13.59 8.57
C LEU A 305 9.61 14.10 9.29
N ALA A 306 8.46 13.91 8.67
CA ALA A 306 7.16 14.14 9.28
C ALA A 306 6.31 12.86 9.25
N VAL A 307 5.32 12.79 10.15
CA VAL A 307 4.35 11.70 10.20
C VAL A 307 2.94 12.29 10.21
N LEU A 308 2.06 11.74 9.39
CA LEU A 308 0.63 12.07 9.44
C LEU A 308 -0.02 11.23 10.53
N ARG A 309 -0.36 11.87 11.65
CA ARG A 309 -0.98 11.16 12.76
C ARG A 309 -2.40 10.73 12.44
N GLU A 310 -2.73 9.52 12.82
CA GLU A 310 -4.10 9.02 12.90
C GLU A 310 -4.67 9.47 14.24
N ARG A 311 -5.28 10.67 14.25
CA ARG A 311 -5.59 11.46 15.45
C ARG A 311 -6.81 11.00 16.21
N ALA A 312 -7.76 10.36 15.52
CA ALA A 312 -8.98 9.87 16.14
C ALA A 312 -9.50 8.64 15.40
N ALA A 313 -10.19 7.78 16.11
CA ALA A 313 -10.86 6.62 15.55
C ALA A 313 -12.20 6.37 16.27
N VAL A 314 -13.17 5.85 15.52
CA VAL A 314 -14.45 5.41 16.03
C VAL A 314 -14.74 4.01 15.47
N GLY A 315 -15.20 3.10 16.31
CA GLY A 315 -15.52 1.74 15.88
C GLY A 315 -16.78 1.22 16.56
N TYR A 316 -17.60 0.51 15.80
CA TYR A 316 -18.80 -0.14 16.28
C TYR A 316 -18.53 -1.60 16.64
N HIS A 317 -19.07 -2.06 17.77
CA HIS A 317 -18.94 -3.42 18.30
C HIS A 317 -20.19 -4.24 17.98
N PRO A 318 -20.20 -5.03 16.90
CA PRO A 318 -21.36 -5.82 16.51
C PRO A 318 -21.43 -7.09 17.37
N ALA A 319 -22.10 -7.02 18.53
CA ALA A 319 -22.09 -8.06 19.56
C ALA A 319 -22.41 -9.48 19.05
N ALA A 320 -23.35 -9.61 18.09
CA ALA A 320 -23.68 -10.90 17.50
C ALA A 320 -22.51 -11.50 16.70
N TYR A 321 -21.80 -10.68 15.92
CA TYR A 321 -20.65 -11.13 15.13
C TYR A 321 -19.41 -11.32 15.98
N GLU A 322 -19.23 -10.53 17.04
CA GLU A 322 -18.16 -10.73 18.01
C GLU A 322 -18.31 -12.06 18.76
N ALA A 323 -19.56 -12.44 19.11
CA ALA A 323 -19.83 -13.72 19.73
C ALA A 323 -19.70 -14.92 18.77
N ALA A 324 -19.97 -14.72 17.48
CA ALA A 324 -20.07 -15.80 16.49
C ALA A 324 -18.77 -16.04 15.71
N SER A 325 -17.72 -15.20 15.85
CA SER A 325 -16.54 -15.29 15.00
C SER A 325 -15.22 -15.07 15.75
N ALA A 326 -14.11 -15.56 15.17
CA ALA A 326 -12.76 -15.33 15.69
C ALA A 326 -12.35 -13.84 15.59
N LYS A 327 -11.33 -13.41 16.36
CA LYS A 327 -10.87 -12.02 16.42
C LYS A 327 -10.44 -11.45 15.05
N GLY A 328 -9.83 -12.24 14.19
CA GLY A 328 -9.39 -11.82 12.84
C GLY A 328 -10.52 -11.72 11.80
N SER A 329 -11.72 -12.20 12.10
CA SER A 329 -12.82 -12.32 11.14
C SER A 329 -13.18 -10.99 10.47
N PRO A 330 -13.39 -10.95 9.14
CA PRO A 330 -13.88 -9.78 8.41
C PRO A 330 -15.21 -9.23 8.98
N TYR A 331 -16.05 -10.09 9.56
CA TYR A 331 -17.32 -9.69 10.16
C TYR A 331 -17.20 -8.80 11.40
N ARG A 332 -16.01 -8.77 12.04
CA ARG A 332 -15.70 -7.83 13.14
C ARG A 332 -15.10 -6.52 12.67
N LYS A 333 -14.84 -6.38 11.36
CA LYS A 333 -14.12 -5.26 10.76
C LYS A 333 -14.99 -4.45 9.79
N MET A 334 -16.32 -4.55 9.91
CA MET A 334 -17.26 -3.97 8.93
C MET A 334 -17.57 -2.49 9.16
N LEU A 335 -17.43 -1.98 10.40
CA LEU A 335 -17.86 -0.62 10.72
C LEU A 335 -16.89 0.03 11.72
N ALA A 336 -15.96 0.79 11.17
CA ALA A 336 -15.09 1.70 11.87
C ALA A 336 -14.61 2.80 10.90
N ALA A 337 -14.15 3.90 11.46
CA ALA A 337 -13.51 4.98 10.73
C ALA A 337 -12.39 5.60 11.56
N LEU A 338 -11.40 6.19 10.89
CA LEU A 338 -10.36 6.99 11.53
C LEU A 338 -10.11 8.29 10.73
N TRP A 339 -9.58 9.28 11.43
CA TRP A 339 -9.15 10.57 10.88
C TRP A 339 -7.65 10.69 10.99
N ARG A 340 -7.02 10.91 9.83
CA ARG A 340 -5.57 11.10 9.66
C ARG A 340 -5.30 12.52 9.20
N GLU A 341 -4.28 13.14 9.77
CA GLU A 341 -3.86 14.49 9.37
C GLU A 341 -3.65 14.62 7.85
N SER A 342 -4.04 15.77 7.31
CA SER A 342 -3.72 16.13 5.93
C SER A 342 -2.25 16.57 5.81
N PRO A 343 -1.54 16.24 4.73
CA PRO A 343 -0.20 16.73 4.48
C PRO A 343 -0.19 18.20 4.01
N VAL A 344 -1.33 18.74 3.57
CA VAL A 344 -1.40 20.10 2.99
C VAL A 344 -0.96 21.19 3.96
N PRO A 345 -1.34 21.16 5.25
CA PRO A 345 -0.86 22.17 6.22
C PRO A 345 0.63 22.11 6.53
N LEU A 346 1.34 21.05 6.11
CA LEU A 346 2.78 20.93 6.29
C LEU A 346 3.60 21.65 5.22
N LEU A 347 2.95 22.10 4.14
CA LEU A 347 3.64 22.70 3.00
C LEU A 347 4.10 24.13 3.29
N GLU A 348 5.32 24.42 2.87
CA GLU A 348 5.85 25.77 2.74
C GLU A 348 5.56 26.34 1.34
N PRO A 349 5.62 27.67 1.16
CA PRO A 349 5.42 28.27 -0.17
C PRO A 349 6.38 27.71 -1.21
N GLY A 350 5.85 27.27 -2.35
CA GLY A 350 6.62 26.65 -3.44
C GLY A 350 6.82 25.14 -3.28
N GLU A 351 6.40 24.52 -2.18
CA GLU A 351 6.44 23.07 -2.03
C GLU A 351 5.18 22.40 -2.63
N ARG A 352 5.35 21.17 -3.08
CA ARG A 352 4.30 20.33 -3.63
C ARG A 352 4.44 18.88 -3.15
N LEU A 353 3.35 18.11 -3.24
CA LEU A 353 3.27 16.74 -2.77
C LEU A 353 3.23 15.77 -3.94
N ALA A 354 3.85 14.61 -3.76
CA ALA A 354 3.66 13.44 -4.61
C ALA A 354 3.69 12.18 -3.75
N THR A 355 2.71 11.27 -3.91
CA THR A 355 2.80 9.93 -3.31
C THR A 355 4.04 9.24 -3.87
N MET A 356 4.87 8.64 -3.02
CA MET A 356 6.12 8.03 -3.45
C MET A 356 5.91 6.90 -4.47
N ALA A 357 4.77 6.21 -4.41
CA ALA A 357 4.39 5.21 -5.40
C ALA A 357 4.41 5.75 -6.84
N SER A 358 4.14 7.05 -7.05
CA SER A 358 4.18 7.67 -8.37
C SER A 358 5.56 7.63 -9.04
N LEU A 359 6.64 7.47 -8.27
CA LEU A 359 7.99 7.27 -8.84
C LEU A 359 8.09 6.00 -9.68
N LEU A 360 7.19 5.03 -9.47
CA LEU A 360 7.14 3.78 -10.24
C LEU A 360 6.19 3.88 -11.45
N HIS A 361 5.47 5.00 -11.61
CA HIS A 361 4.56 5.18 -12.74
C HIS A 361 5.34 5.38 -14.05
N VAL A 362 4.93 4.61 -15.06
CA VAL A 362 5.41 4.72 -16.45
C VAL A 362 4.19 4.95 -17.33
N ASP A 363 4.23 5.98 -18.17
CA ASP A 363 3.16 6.31 -19.10
C ASP A 363 3.11 5.34 -20.30
N ARG A 364 2.13 5.52 -21.19
CA ARG A 364 1.93 4.64 -22.35
C ARG A 364 3.06 4.68 -23.36
N ASP A 365 3.81 5.78 -23.41
CA ASP A 365 4.92 6.00 -24.33
C ASP A 365 6.27 5.56 -23.72
N GLY A 366 6.23 5.00 -22.50
CA GLY A 366 7.40 4.51 -21.78
C GLY A 366 8.13 5.58 -20.96
N GLY A 367 7.59 6.80 -20.87
CA GLY A 367 8.16 7.87 -20.05
C GLY A 367 7.86 7.62 -18.55
N SER A 368 8.89 7.71 -17.70
CA SER A 368 8.67 7.55 -16.26
C SER A 368 8.47 8.87 -15.53
N PHE A 369 7.58 8.85 -14.52
CA PHE A 369 7.33 10.00 -13.64
C PHE A 369 8.60 10.42 -12.89
N ALA A 370 9.39 9.45 -12.40
CA ALA A 370 10.65 9.72 -11.71
C ALA A 370 11.65 10.45 -12.62
N ALA A 371 11.80 9.98 -13.88
CA ALA A 371 12.66 10.65 -14.86
C ALA A 371 12.15 12.06 -15.22
N ALA A 372 10.82 12.24 -15.29
CA ALA A 372 10.23 13.55 -15.54
C ALA A 372 10.55 14.53 -14.39
N LEU A 373 10.42 14.11 -13.13
CA LEU A 373 10.81 14.93 -11.97
C LEU A 373 12.31 15.29 -12.00
N ILE A 374 13.18 14.32 -12.30
CA ILE A 374 14.62 14.55 -12.39
C ILE A 374 14.93 15.60 -13.47
N ARG A 375 14.35 15.47 -14.67
CA ARG A 375 14.54 16.43 -15.77
C ARG A 375 14.00 17.82 -15.40
N GLU A 376 12.83 17.90 -14.76
CA GLU A 376 12.22 19.18 -14.34
C GLU A 376 13.05 19.88 -13.27
N SER A 377 13.65 19.10 -12.36
CA SER A 377 14.50 19.66 -11.29
C SER A 377 15.76 20.37 -11.79
N GLY A 378 16.20 20.06 -13.01
CA GLY A 378 17.46 20.54 -13.56
C GLY A 378 18.71 20.05 -12.82
N LEU A 379 18.55 19.14 -11.86
CA LEU A 379 19.65 18.52 -11.14
C LEU A 379 20.30 17.42 -11.98
N ASP A 380 21.56 17.15 -11.68
CA ASP A 380 22.19 15.89 -12.09
C ASP A 380 21.37 14.70 -11.51
N PRO A 381 21.11 13.63 -12.29
CA PRO A 381 20.31 12.50 -11.80
C PRO A 381 20.83 11.85 -10.51
N ALA A 382 22.14 11.72 -10.37
CA ALA A 382 22.75 11.17 -9.15
C ALA A 382 22.55 12.12 -7.95
N GLU A 383 22.59 13.44 -8.17
CA GLU A 383 22.30 14.43 -7.12
C GLU A 383 20.83 14.41 -6.71
N TRP A 384 19.90 14.26 -7.65
CA TRP A 384 18.47 14.10 -7.34
C TRP A 384 18.24 12.83 -6.52
N LEU A 385 18.84 11.71 -6.95
CA LEU A 385 18.76 10.44 -6.21
C LEU A 385 19.35 10.56 -4.82
N ARG A 386 20.51 11.21 -4.66
CA ARG A 386 21.10 11.44 -3.34
C ARG A 386 20.14 12.20 -2.42
N ARG A 387 19.49 13.26 -2.89
CA ARG A 387 18.50 14.01 -2.08
C ARG A 387 17.30 13.14 -1.73
N TYR A 388 16.83 12.31 -2.66
CA TYR A 388 15.77 11.36 -2.39
C TYR A 388 16.17 10.38 -1.28
N LEU A 389 17.35 9.80 -1.36
CA LEU A 389 17.86 8.87 -0.33
C LEU A 389 18.07 9.55 1.03
N ASP A 390 18.56 10.78 1.05
CA ASP A 390 18.71 11.56 2.29
C ASP A 390 17.36 11.81 2.98
N THR A 391 16.28 12.02 2.20
CA THR A 391 14.95 12.27 2.75
C THR A 391 14.17 11.02 3.11
N TYR A 392 14.40 9.91 2.41
CA TYR A 392 13.63 8.67 2.57
C TYR A 392 14.41 7.58 3.31
N LEU A 393 15.63 7.24 2.85
CA LEU A 393 16.39 6.12 3.41
C LEU A 393 17.08 6.48 4.73
N THR A 394 17.66 7.66 4.84
CA THR A 394 18.37 8.06 6.07
C THR A 394 17.49 8.00 7.33
N PRO A 395 16.25 8.54 7.37
CA PRO A 395 15.39 8.39 8.55
C PRO A 395 15.00 6.94 8.84
N LEU A 396 14.82 6.09 7.84
CA LEU A 396 14.55 4.66 8.03
C LEU A 396 15.73 3.94 8.66
N LEU A 397 16.96 4.22 8.18
CA LEU A 397 18.19 3.70 8.79
C LEU A 397 18.31 4.13 10.25
N HIS A 398 18.02 5.41 10.54
CA HIS A 398 18.08 5.90 11.91
C HIS A 398 17.03 5.24 12.82
N CYS A 399 15.78 5.14 12.38
CA CYS A 399 14.74 4.46 13.14
C CYS A 399 15.11 3.00 13.43
N PHE A 400 15.64 2.29 12.43
CA PHE A 400 16.07 0.90 12.59
C PHE A 400 17.25 0.76 13.54
N TYR A 401 18.35 1.46 13.26
CA TYR A 401 19.58 1.28 14.05
C TYR A 401 19.52 1.90 15.44
N ALA A 402 18.82 3.02 15.64
CA ALA A 402 18.75 3.65 16.96
C ALA A 402 17.67 3.03 17.85
N TYR A 403 16.53 2.59 17.28
CA TYR A 403 15.34 2.20 18.03
C TYR A 403 14.83 0.79 17.73
N GLU A 404 15.40 0.10 16.73
CA GLU A 404 14.82 -1.11 16.12
C GLU A 404 13.34 -0.90 15.79
N LEU A 405 13.01 0.32 15.38
CA LEU A 405 11.71 0.72 14.89
C LEU A 405 11.67 0.56 13.37
N VAL A 406 10.72 -0.20 12.90
CA VAL A 406 10.53 -0.48 11.48
C VAL A 406 9.15 -0.02 11.02
N PHE A 407 9.07 0.29 9.74
CA PHE A 407 7.87 0.70 9.02
C PHE A 407 7.61 -0.28 7.88
N MET A 408 6.43 -0.23 7.30
CA MET A 408 6.18 -0.71 5.93
C MET A 408 6.25 0.49 4.97
N PRO A 409 7.45 0.94 4.58
CA PRO A 409 7.65 2.22 3.90
C PRO A 409 7.55 2.09 2.38
N HIS A 410 6.62 1.26 1.90
CA HIS A 410 6.35 1.13 0.46
C HIS A 410 5.75 2.42 -0.11
N GLY A 411 5.66 2.51 -1.44
CA GLY A 411 5.31 3.73 -2.14
C GLY A 411 4.02 4.42 -1.69
N GLU A 412 3.01 3.64 -1.29
CA GLU A 412 1.73 4.18 -0.84
C GLU A 412 1.77 4.80 0.58
N ASN A 413 2.75 4.40 1.42
CA ASN A 413 2.85 4.85 2.81
C ASN A 413 3.75 6.06 3.00
N VAL A 414 4.32 6.56 1.91
CA VAL A 414 5.21 7.71 1.91
C VAL A 414 4.72 8.78 0.94
N ILE A 415 4.66 10.01 1.40
CA ILE A 415 4.43 11.19 0.56
C ILE A 415 5.74 11.97 0.52
N LEU A 416 6.21 12.28 -0.68
CA LEU A 416 7.35 13.16 -0.88
C LEU A 416 6.88 14.62 -0.90
N VAL A 417 7.57 15.46 -0.17
CA VAL A 417 7.50 16.91 -0.33
C VAL A 417 8.62 17.30 -1.28
N LEU A 418 8.24 17.87 -2.41
CA LEU A 418 9.11 18.32 -3.47
C LEU A 418 9.17 19.84 -3.46
N ASP A 419 10.28 20.43 -3.92
CA ASP A 419 10.31 21.86 -4.21
C ASP A 419 9.53 22.20 -5.50
N GLU A 420 9.49 23.47 -5.86
CA GLU A 420 8.79 23.95 -7.06
C GLU A 420 9.31 23.34 -8.36
N HIS A 421 10.55 22.82 -8.36
CA HIS A 421 11.20 22.19 -9.52
C HIS A 421 11.19 20.67 -9.48
N GLY A 422 10.58 20.03 -8.47
CA GLY A 422 10.47 18.57 -8.37
C GLY A 422 11.63 17.87 -7.66
N ALA A 423 12.53 18.61 -7.00
CA ALA A 423 13.57 18.01 -6.20
C ALA A 423 13.05 17.61 -4.80
N PRO A 424 13.40 16.40 -4.28
CA PRO A 424 13.00 15.96 -2.95
C PRO A 424 13.55 16.87 -1.83
N ARG A 425 12.69 17.21 -0.89
CA ARG A 425 13.01 18.05 0.28
C ARG A 425 12.88 17.30 1.59
N ARG A 426 11.80 16.52 1.76
CA ARG A 426 11.50 15.73 2.95
C ARG A 426 10.47 14.67 2.65
N ALA A 427 10.36 13.68 3.52
CA ALA A 427 9.35 12.63 3.45
C ALA A 427 8.33 12.76 4.57
N VAL A 428 7.10 12.38 4.28
CA VAL A 428 5.97 12.33 5.22
C VAL A 428 5.44 10.90 5.24
N PHE A 429 5.51 10.24 6.39
CA PHE A 429 5.06 8.87 6.55
C PHE A 429 3.62 8.82 7.05
N LYS A 430 2.87 7.84 6.57
CA LYS A 430 1.45 7.60 6.92
C LYS A 430 1.19 6.12 7.19
N ASP A 431 -0.03 5.76 7.62
CA ASP A 431 -0.46 4.39 7.99
C ASP A 431 0.34 3.79 9.16
N ILE A 432 0.60 4.63 10.17
CA ILE A 432 1.53 4.35 11.24
C ILE A 432 1.08 3.19 12.14
N ALA A 433 -0.16 3.23 12.65
CA ALA A 433 -0.56 2.32 13.72
C ALA A 433 -0.71 0.86 13.29
N GLU A 434 -0.99 0.61 12.02
CA GLU A 434 -1.16 -0.74 11.47
C GLU A 434 0.16 -1.32 10.94
N GLU A 435 1.17 -0.48 10.63
CA GLU A 435 2.29 -0.86 9.78
C GLU A 435 3.66 -0.50 10.36
N ILE A 436 3.75 -0.28 11.68
CA ILE A 436 5.02 -0.14 12.37
C ILE A 436 5.21 -1.23 13.43
N ALA A 437 6.47 -1.57 13.68
CA ALA A 437 6.85 -2.45 14.77
C ALA A 437 8.11 -1.97 15.48
N VAL A 438 8.16 -2.17 16.80
CA VAL A 438 9.36 -1.98 17.62
C VAL A 438 9.87 -3.34 18.03
N MET A 439 11.04 -3.73 17.53
CA MET A 439 11.63 -5.05 17.74
C MET A 439 12.60 -5.08 18.92
N SER A 440 12.97 -3.91 19.46
CA SER A 440 13.83 -3.81 20.64
C SER A 440 13.01 -3.86 21.93
N PRO A 441 13.36 -4.72 22.90
CA PRO A 441 12.77 -4.67 24.22
C PRO A 441 13.15 -3.41 25.00
N ASP A 442 14.27 -2.77 24.63
CA ASP A 442 14.84 -1.62 25.35
C ASP A 442 14.22 -0.28 24.91
N THR A 443 13.56 -0.22 23.75
CA THR A 443 12.86 1.00 23.29
C THR A 443 11.59 1.19 24.13
N PRO A 444 11.49 2.29 24.90
CA PRO A 444 10.36 2.48 25.79
C PRO A 444 9.08 2.80 25.01
N LEU A 445 8.02 2.05 25.31
CA LEU A 445 6.68 2.28 24.80
C LEU A 445 5.73 2.61 25.96
N PRO A 446 4.78 3.54 25.77
CA PRO A 446 3.69 3.68 26.74
C PRO A 446 2.76 2.46 26.66
N PRO A 447 2.05 2.12 27.75
CA PRO A 447 1.20 0.93 27.80
C PRO A 447 0.17 0.85 26.66
N GLU A 448 -0.34 1.98 26.22
CA GLU A 448 -1.33 2.08 25.15
C GLU A 448 -0.73 1.76 23.76
N ALA A 449 0.60 1.92 23.60
CA ALA A 449 1.30 1.62 22.36
C ALA A 449 2.00 0.25 22.37
N GLU A 450 1.98 -0.50 23.47
CA GLU A 450 2.74 -1.76 23.64
C GLU A 450 2.41 -2.81 22.57
N ARG A 451 1.24 -2.73 21.94
CA ARG A 451 0.87 -3.66 20.85
C ARG A 451 1.76 -3.61 19.62
N ILE A 452 2.54 -2.51 19.41
CA ILE A 452 3.49 -2.44 18.29
C ILE A 452 4.82 -3.14 18.59
N ARG A 453 5.02 -3.65 19.81
CA ARG A 453 6.18 -4.45 20.11
C ARG A 453 6.07 -5.80 19.43
N ALA A 454 7.09 -6.16 18.65
CA ALA A 454 7.16 -7.43 17.92
C ALA A 454 8.40 -8.22 18.38
N GLU A 455 8.21 -9.50 18.66
CA GLU A 455 9.31 -10.44 18.84
C GLU A 455 9.70 -11.01 17.48
N VAL A 456 10.89 -10.63 17.00
CA VAL A 456 11.42 -11.05 15.71
C VAL A 456 12.78 -11.70 15.92
N PRO A 457 13.06 -12.89 15.33
CA PRO A 457 14.38 -13.49 15.36
C PRO A 457 15.46 -12.50 14.91
N GLU A 458 16.61 -12.52 15.57
CA GLU A 458 17.67 -11.49 15.42
C GLU A 458 18.17 -11.38 13.97
N ASP A 459 18.31 -12.52 13.29
CA ASP A 459 18.74 -12.63 11.90
C ASP A 459 17.67 -12.19 10.87
N MET A 460 16.42 -12.04 11.33
CA MET A 460 15.31 -11.60 10.48
C MET A 460 15.02 -10.09 10.62
N LYS A 461 15.50 -9.41 11.65
CA LYS A 461 15.19 -8.00 11.89
C LYS A 461 15.59 -7.09 10.72
N VAL A 462 16.75 -7.33 10.13
CA VAL A 462 17.28 -6.53 9.01
C VAL A 462 16.47 -6.73 7.71
N LEU A 463 15.67 -7.80 7.62
CA LEU A 463 14.83 -8.06 6.45
C LEU A 463 13.75 -6.98 6.24
N SER A 464 13.36 -6.24 7.28
CA SER A 464 12.47 -5.09 7.13
C SER A 464 13.03 -4.02 6.16
N LEU A 465 14.35 -3.82 6.14
CA LEU A 465 14.99 -2.93 5.18
C LEU A 465 15.20 -3.61 3.82
N PHE A 466 15.69 -4.85 3.81
CA PHE A 466 15.94 -5.55 2.56
C PHE A 466 14.66 -5.86 1.79
N THR A 467 13.59 -6.30 2.47
CA THR A 467 12.32 -6.64 1.82
C THR A 467 11.58 -5.36 1.40
N ASP A 468 11.31 -4.46 2.35
CA ASP A 468 10.35 -3.37 2.08
C ASP A 468 10.98 -2.23 1.28
N VAL A 469 12.30 -1.98 1.45
CA VAL A 469 12.98 -0.87 0.76
C VAL A 469 13.72 -1.36 -0.47
N PHE A 470 14.60 -2.36 -0.34
CA PHE A 470 15.45 -2.81 -1.45
C PHE A 470 14.65 -3.62 -2.47
N ASP A 471 13.95 -4.66 -2.04
CA ASP A 471 13.24 -5.58 -2.95
C ASP A 471 11.89 -5.02 -3.41
N CYS A 472 11.09 -4.45 -2.51
CA CYS A 472 9.74 -4.00 -2.86
C CYS A 472 9.67 -2.60 -3.49
N PHE A 473 10.74 -1.79 -3.42
CA PHE A 473 10.72 -0.45 -4.01
C PHE A 473 11.94 -0.13 -4.88
N PHE A 474 13.16 -0.18 -4.33
CA PHE A 474 14.36 0.21 -5.08
C PHE A 474 14.65 -0.68 -6.28
N ARG A 475 14.35 -1.97 -6.18
CA ARG A 475 14.40 -2.93 -7.31
C ARG A 475 13.67 -2.41 -8.53
N PHE A 476 12.47 -1.90 -8.35
CA PHE A 476 11.63 -1.39 -9.43
C PHE A 476 12.07 0.00 -9.88
N LEU A 477 12.36 0.90 -8.93
CA LEU A 477 12.79 2.26 -9.25
C LEU A 477 14.12 2.27 -10.01
N SER A 478 15.11 1.46 -9.61
CA SER A 478 16.39 1.33 -10.33
C SER A 478 16.18 0.81 -11.75
N GLY A 479 15.29 -0.19 -11.91
CA GLY A 479 14.95 -0.76 -13.21
C GLY A 479 14.30 0.26 -14.15
N ILE A 480 13.35 1.05 -13.63
CA ILE A 480 12.66 2.11 -14.37
C ILE A 480 13.65 3.20 -14.84
N LEU A 481 14.47 3.74 -13.93
CA LEU A 481 15.45 4.78 -14.27
C LEU A 481 16.50 4.30 -15.25
N THR A 482 16.89 3.02 -15.16
CA THR A 482 17.83 2.40 -16.10
C THR A 482 17.21 2.20 -17.49
N THR A 483 15.95 1.79 -17.53
CA THR A 483 15.23 1.56 -18.80
C THR A 483 14.94 2.89 -19.52
N ASP A 484 14.59 3.94 -18.78
CA ASP A 484 14.40 5.30 -19.30
C ASP A 484 15.75 5.99 -19.67
N GLY A 485 16.88 5.36 -19.38
CA GLY A 485 18.21 5.87 -19.72
C GLY A 485 18.66 7.10 -18.93
N VAL A 486 18.02 7.36 -17.78
CA VAL A 486 18.35 8.51 -16.92
C VAL A 486 19.49 8.20 -15.96
N LEU A 487 19.52 6.98 -15.44
CA LEU A 487 20.53 6.54 -14.46
C LEU A 487 20.79 5.03 -14.64
N ASP A 488 22.05 4.62 -14.71
CA ASP A 488 22.39 3.19 -14.73
C ASP A 488 22.30 2.57 -13.33
N GLU A 489 22.12 1.22 -13.28
CA GLU A 489 22.00 0.51 -12.01
C GLU A 489 23.22 0.65 -11.10
N ASP A 490 24.42 0.67 -11.67
CA ASP A 490 25.66 0.79 -10.88
C ASP A 490 25.70 2.11 -10.14
N THR A 491 25.35 3.20 -10.81
CA THR A 491 25.25 4.53 -10.21
C THR A 491 24.14 4.59 -9.17
N PHE A 492 22.98 3.95 -9.43
CA PHE A 492 21.88 3.89 -8.46
C PHE A 492 22.31 3.18 -7.17
N TRP A 493 22.84 1.97 -7.28
CA TRP A 493 23.21 1.18 -6.11
C TRP A 493 24.46 1.71 -5.39
N ALA A 494 25.38 2.37 -6.10
CA ALA A 494 26.47 3.10 -5.47
C ALA A 494 25.94 4.25 -4.59
N ALA A 495 24.94 5.01 -5.07
CA ALA A 495 24.34 6.08 -4.28
C ALA A 495 23.62 5.54 -3.02
N VAL A 496 22.96 4.38 -3.11
CA VAL A 496 22.36 3.70 -1.95
C VAL A 496 23.46 3.30 -0.94
N ALA A 497 24.55 2.71 -1.42
CA ALA A 497 25.70 2.33 -0.57
C ALA A 497 26.34 3.56 0.09
N ASP A 498 26.48 4.66 -0.64
CA ASP A 498 27.03 5.93 -0.10
C ASP A 498 26.12 6.51 0.99
N CYS A 499 24.80 6.45 0.81
CA CYS A 499 23.83 6.87 1.83
C CYS A 499 23.96 6.04 3.11
N VAL A 500 24.02 4.70 3.00
CA VAL A 500 24.22 3.80 4.14
C VAL A 500 25.55 4.09 4.85
N THR A 501 26.64 4.18 4.09
CA THR A 501 27.98 4.45 4.62
C THR A 501 28.06 5.85 5.27
N GLY A 502 27.43 6.85 4.64
CA GLY A 502 27.32 8.20 5.17
C GLY A 502 26.63 8.24 6.53
N TYR A 503 25.48 7.55 6.62
CA TYR A 503 24.76 7.41 7.89
C TYR A 503 25.61 6.70 8.96
N GLN A 504 26.26 5.57 8.64
CA GLN A 504 27.12 4.84 9.57
C GLN A 504 28.26 5.71 10.11
N LYS A 505 28.89 6.51 9.25
CA LYS A 505 29.95 7.47 9.66
C LYS A 505 29.41 8.58 10.57
N SER A 506 28.17 9.01 10.38
CA SER A 506 27.55 10.06 11.20
C SER A 506 27.11 9.57 12.58
N ALA A 507 26.94 8.26 12.76
CA ALA A 507 26.44 7.64 14.00
C ALA A 507 27.40 6.56 14.56
N PRO A 508 28.68 6.89 14.83
CA PRO A 508 29.71 5.91 15.25
C PRO A 508 29.38 5.21 16.59
N HIS A 509 28.49 5.78 17.38
CA HIS A 509 28.03 5.18 18.64
C HIS A 509 27.11 3.96 18.42
N LEU A 510 26.67 3.70 17.19
CA LEU A 510 25.85 2.54 16.79
C LEU A 510 26.68 1.45 16.08
N ALA A 511 28.01 1.51 16.12
CA ALA A 511 28.89 0.60 15.38
C ALA A 511 28.59 -0.88 15.65
N ASP A 512 28.34 -1.27 16.92
CA ASP A 512 27.98 -2.65 17.27
C ASP A 512 26.66 -3.13 16.59
N ARG A 513 25.73 -2.19 16.34
CA ARG A 513 24.48 -2.50 15.63
C ARG A 513 24.70 -2.59 14.12
N PHE A 514 25.62 -1.80 13.56
CA PHE A 514 26.00 -1.91 12.15
C PHE A 514 26.68 -3.24 11.83
N GLU A 515 27.52 -3.75 12.75
CA GLU A 515 28.11 -5.08 12.61
C GLU A 515 27.06 -6.19 12.75
N ARG A 516 26.12 -6.04 13.69
CA ARG A 516 25.07 -7.01 13.95
C ARG A 516 24.06 -7.11 12.80
N TYR A 517 23.67 -6.00 12.24
CA TYR A 517 22.70 -5.87 11.14
C TYR A 517 23.40 -5.31 9.90
N ASP A 518 24.29 -6.11 9.33
CA ASP A 518 25.16 -5.70 8.23
C ASP A 518 24.37 -5.56 6.92
N LEU A 519 24.15 -4.31 6.46
CA LEU A 519 23.51 -4.04 5.18
C LEU A 519 24.42 -4.31 3.97
N PHE A 520 25.70 -4.61 4.16
CA PHE A 520 26.65 -4.98 3.10
C PHE A 520 26.89 -6.49 3.03
N THR A 521 26.05 -7.32 3.65
CA THR A 521 26.10 -8.78 3.47
C THR A 521 25.97 -9.15 1.99
N ASP A 522 26.66 -10.19 1.54
CA ASP A 522 26.66 -10.59 0.11
C ASP A 522 25.29 -10.97 -0.41
N ARG A 523 24.46 -11.58 0.42
CA ARG A 523 23.12 -12.05 0.08
C ARG A 523 22.17 -11.86 1.25
N PHE A 524 20.88 -11.70 0.94
CA PHE A 524 19.82 -11.66 1.95
C PHE A 524 18.63 -12.55 1.52
N ALA A 525 17.80 -12.94 2.48
CA ALA A 525 16.66 -13.81 2.23
C ALA A 525 15.59 -13.07 1.39
N LEU A 526 15.07 -13.76 0.37
CA LEU A 526 13.96 -13.28 -0.45
C LEU A 526 12.62 -13.64 0.20
N SER A 527 11.84 -12.62 0.55
CA SER A 527 10.43 -12.77 0.92
C SER A 527 9.55 -12.46 -0.29
N CYS A 528 8.87 -13.47 -0.82
CA CYS A 528 8.01 -13.29 -1.99
C CYS A 528 6.58 -12.92 -1.56
N LEU A 529 6.27 -11.63 -1.54
CA LEU A 529 4.93 -11.13 -1.14
C LEU A 529 3.81 -11.66 -2.03
N ASN A 530 4.05 -11.81 -3.35
CA ASN A 530 3.04 -12.37 -4.25
C ASN A 530 2.61 -13.79 -3.85
N ARG A 531 3.51 -14.63 -3.30
CA ARG A 531 3.17 -15.97 -2.81
C ARG A 531 2.21 -15.96 -1.62
N LEU A 532 2.17 -14.90 -0.84
CA LEU A 532 1.18 -14.73 0.22
C LEU A 532 -0.22 -14.64 -0.38
N GLN A 533 -0.40 -13.82 -1.42
CA GLN A 533 -1.66 -13.71 -2.15
C GLN A 533 -2.05 -15.02 -2.83
N LEU A 534 -1.09 -15.73 -3.42
CA LEU A 534 -1.33 -17.03 -4.06
C LEU A 534 -1.72 -18.13 -3.06
N ARG A 535 -1.30 -18.03 -1.79
CA ARG A 535 -1.65 -18.98 -0.73
C ARG A 535 -3.03 -18.73 -0.14
N ASP A 536 -3.34 -17.47 0.16
CA ASP A 536 -4.62 -17.03 0.71
C ASP A 536 -4.88 -15.58 0.28
N ASN A 537 -5.74 -15.41 -0.71
CA ASN A 537 -6.06 -14.10 -1.27
C ASN A 537 -7.19 -13.36 -0.55
N GLN A 538 -7.69 -13.85 0.58
CA GLN A 538 -8.69 -13.18 1.40
C GLN A 538 -8.12 -12.60 2.70
N GLN A 539 -7.08 -13.24 3.24
CA GLN A 539 -6.36 -12.77 4.43
C GLN A 539 -4.89 -13.17 4.33
N MET A 540 -4.16 -12.45 3.51
CA MET A 540 -2.79 -12.73 3.10
C MET A 540 -1.81 -12.74 4.29
N VAL A 541 -2.00 -11.88 5.29
CA VAL A 541 -1.13 -11.75 6.47
C VAL A 541 -1.97 -11.78 7.75
N ASP A 542 -1.51 -12.53 8.75
CA ASP A 542 -2.03 -12.42 10.11
C ASP A 542 -1.27 -11.30 10.86
N LEU A 543 -1.95 -10.20 11.12
CA LEU A 543 -1.37 -9.06 11.87
C LEU A 543 -1.03 -9.41 13.33
N GLN A 544 -1.45 -10.59 13.84
CA GLN A 544 -1.08 -11.08 15.17
C GLN A 544 0.21 -11.91 15.14
N ASP A 545 0.61 -12.43 13.97
CA ASP A 545 1.87 -13.16 13.73
C ASP A 545 2.52 -12.72 12.41
N PRO A 546 3.06 -11.49 12.34
CA PRO A 546 3.67 -10.99 11.12
C PRO A 546 4.87 -11.82 10.65
N ALA A 547 5.64 -12.39 11.59
CA ALA A 547 6.83 -13.19 11.26
C ALA A 547 6.45 -14.56 10.66
N GLY A 548 5.36 -15.19 11.14
CA GLY A 548 4.84 -16.45 10.58
C GLY A 548 4.24 -16.29 9.18
N GLY A 549 3.99 -15.07 8.74
CA GLY A 549 3.51 -14.73 7.41
C GLY A 549 4.59 -14.72 6.32
N LEU A 550 5.88 -14.58 6.67
CA LEU A 550 6.95 -14.45 5.68
C LEU A 550 7.12 -15.74 4.87
N GLN A 551 7.10 -15.61 3.55
CA GLN A 551 7.35 -16.69 2.59
C GLN A 551 8.77 -16.57 2.05
N LEU A 552 9.74 -17.13 2.78
CA LEU A 552 11.14 -17.17 2.34
C LEU A 552 11.31 -18.21 1.24
N VAL A 553 11.76 -17.78 0.05
CA VAL A 553 11.81 -18.60 -1.16
C VAL A 553 13.21 -18.69 -1.78
N GLY A 554 14.21 -18.31 -1.04
CA GLY A 554 15.60 -18.29 -1.48
C GLY A 554 16.34 -17.06 -0.99
N THR A 555 17.34 -16.63 -1.75
CA THR A 555 18.15 -15.45 -1.44
C THR A 555 18.41 -14.61 -2.68
N LEU A 556 18.50 -13.29 -2.52
CA LEU A 556 18.93 -12.35 -3.55
C LEU A 556 20.39 -11.94 -3.33
N GLU A 557 21.10 -11.66 -4.41
CA GLU A 557 22.40 -10.98 -4.35
C GLU A 557 22.19 -9.53 -3.93
N ASN A 558 22.98 -9.09 -2.97
CA ASN A 558 22.88 -7.72 -2.47
C ASN A 558 23.62 -6.76 -3.40
N PRO A 559 22.95 -5.84 -4.07
CA PRO A 559 23.58 -4.98 -5.07
C PRO A 559 24.57 -3.97 -4.46
N ILE A 560 24.45 -3.65 -3.15
CA ILE A 560 25.37 -2.72 -2.50
C ILE A 560 26.61 -3.39 -1.88
N ALA A 561 26.64 -4.72 -1.77
CA ALA A 561 27.76 -5.44 -1.14
C ALA A 561 29.13 -5.12 -1.76
N ARG A 562 29.18 -4.93 -3.07
CA ARG A 562 30.40 -4.61 -3.83
C ARG A 562 30.95 -3.19 -3.61
N PHE A 563 30.19 -2.31 -2.96
CA PHE A 563 30.57 -0.93 -2.68
C PHE A 563 31.02 -0.71 -1.22
N ARG A 564 31.25 -1.79 -0.48
CA ARG A 564 31.70 -1.77 0.92
C ARG A 564 33.07 -1.09 1.10
#